data_8efc3fa1f77d5e0c8c18e31ea6cd20cb
#
_entry.id   8efc3fa1f77d5e0c8c18e31ea6cd20cb
#
_cell.length_a   1.000
_cell.length_b   1.000
_cell.length_c   1.000
_cell.angle_alpha   90.00
_cell.angle_beta   90.00
_cell.angle_gamma   90.00
#
_symmetry.space_group_name_H-M   'P 1'
#
loop_
_entity.id
_entity.type
_entity.pdbx_description
1 polymer ?
#
loop_
_entity_poly.entity_id
_entity_poly.type
_entity_poly.pdbx_seq_one_letter_code
_entity_poly.pdbx_strand_id
1 'polypeptide(L)'
;MARFIKLVAAALLATVSCVNAACGDGSPDATVTGDGGSFTASKGSSNVYSGSDYRAAIQAALDSISSGQRVAVIASGSIGANTITIDSGKIFEGCGAIDVGNRAGHGAIESLDTTGVQIPYLTMTGNPYFGLRFYGTKDLVLGEITMNLSGGLGIRFERDYAANSNVKMGTITVTGAGSHAVETWNIDGLTIDTVVARDVGECGLLLQTTTNANVGLVDGDNVAAGTGYATFRMANNNGQLASGEYTPNVFVDKVVSRGGGRGVFCVSQSGGAVISSVDLADNGNNAILLENCYNIVIEGGTVSGGGEVRISSRDEFPVSSDLSITLTVNDNTVHESPCATNMDWSISGDASMDIC
;
A
#
# COMPACT_ATOMS: atom_id res chain seq x y z
N MET A 1 -28.54 -27.88 20.43
CA MET A 1 -27.13 -28.26 20.24
C MET A 1 -26.91 -28.57 18.77
N ALA A 2 -26.51 -27.60 17.99
CA ALA A 2 -26.11 -27.78 16.58
C ALA A 2 -24.59 -27.56 16.49
N ARG A 3 -23.86 -28.63 16.20
CA ARG A 3 -22.41 -28.57 15.96
C ARG A 3 -22.18 -28.00 14.57
N PHE A 4 -21.63 -26.81 14.50
CA PHE A 4 -21.07 -26.27 13.26
C PHE A 4 -19.75 -27.00 12.94
N ILE A 5 -19.75 -27.73 11.84
CA ILE A 5 -18.55 -28.33 11.27
C ILE A 5 -17.78 -27.20 10.56
N LYS A 6 -16.63 -26.82 11.11
CA LYS A 6 -15.67 -25.94 10.41
C LYS A 6 -15.09 -26.70 9.21
N LEU A 7 -15.52 -26.35 8.01
CA LEU A 7 -14.79 -26.73 6.80
C LEU A 7 -13.56 -25.80 6.71
N VAL A 8 -12.40 -26.32 7.06
CA VAL A 8 -11.11 -25.68 6.77
C VAL A 8 -10.82 -25.97 5.30
N ALA A 9 -11.04 -25.02 4.45
CA ALA A 9 -10.52 -25.07 3.09
C ALA A 9 -9.00 -24.81 3.16
N ALA A 10 -8.21 -25.87 3.06
CA ALA A 10 -6.77 -25.76 2.89
C ALA A 10 -6.50 -25.21 1.50
N ALA A 11 -6.28 -23.90 1.40
CA ALA A 11 -5.70 -23.29 0.21
C ALA A 11 -4.24 -23.81 0.11
N LEU A 12 -3.96 -24.58 -0.94
CA LEU A 12 -2.58 -24.89 -1.33
C LEU A 12 -1.91 -23.57 -1.74
N LEU A 13 -1.20 -22.94 -0.82
CA LEU A 13 -0.21 -21.93 -1.19
C LEU A 13 0.88 -22.65 -1.98
N ALA A 14 0.87 -22.50 -3.29
CA ALA A 14 2.04 -22.74 -4.11
C ALA A 14 3.05 -21.64 -3.73
N THR A 15 3.96 -21.96 -2.81
CA THR A 15 5.14 -21.14 -2.57
C THR A 15 5.95 -21.15 -3.85
N VAL A 16 5.82 -20.11 -4.66
CA VAL A 16 6.81 -19.79 -5.67
C VAL A 16 8.06 -19.41 -4.86
N SER A 17 8.98 -20.36 -4.71
CA SER A 17 10.31 -20.07 -4.20
C SER A 17 10.98 -19.17 -5.25
N CYS A 18 10.80 -17.86 -5.13
CA CYS A 18 11.67 -16.91 -5.79
C CYS A 18 13.05 -17.13 -5.17
N VAL A 19 13.93 -17.77 -5.91
CA VAL A 19 15.37 -17.66 -5.68
C VAL A 19 15.60 -16.14 -5.67
N ASN A 20 16.07 -15.57 -4.56
CA ASN A 20 16.44 -14.17 -4.46
C ASN A 20 17.63 -13.92 -5.40
N ALA A 21 17.36 -13.73 -6.69
CA ALA A 21 18.32 -13.14 -7.58
C ALA A 21 18.47 -11.67 -7.18
N ALA A 22 19.70 -11.19 -6.98
CA ALA A 22 19.91 -9.79 -6.72
C ALA A 22 19.46 -8.95 -7.93
N CYS A 23 19.08 -7.69 -7.69
CA CYS A 23 18.67 -6.79 -8.77
C CYS A 23 19.71 -6.74 -9.88
N GLY A 24 19.30 -6.92 -11.13
CA GLY A 24 20.18 -6.95 -12.30
C GLY A 24 20.90 -8.28 -12.53
N ASP A 25 20.72 -9.29 -11.67
CA ASP A 25 21.35 -10.61 -11.83
C ASP A 25 20.83 -11.33 -13.08
N GLY A 26 21.66 -12.26 -13.58
CA GLY A 26 21.38 -13.00 -14.79
C GLY A 26 21.65 -12.19 -16.06
N SER A 27 20.85 -12.42 -17.09
CA SER A 27 21.03 -11.78 -18.40
C SER A 27 19.78 -10.95 -18.72
N PRO A 28 19.69 -9.69 -18.28
CA PRO A 28 18.62 -8.79 -18.74
C PRO A 28 18.71 -8.57 -20.26
N ASP A 29 17.55 -8.41 -20.91
CA ASP A 29 17.50 -8.18 -22.36
C ASP A 29 18.08 -6.80 -22.73
N ALA A 30 17.91 -5.82 -21.85
CA ALA A 30 18.53 -4.52 -21.96
C ALA A 30 19.05 -4.03 -20.61
N THR A 31 20.10 -3.19 -20.68
CA THR A 31 20.72 -2.59 -19.49
C THR A 31 20.90 -1.09 -19.65
N VAL A 32 20.84 -0.36 -18.54
CA VAL A 32 21.28 1.03 -18.47
C VAL A 32 22.45 1.13 -17.51
N THR A 33 23.59 1.57 -17.99
CA THR A 33 24.85 1.72 -17.25
C THR A 33 25.40 3.14 -17.39
N GLY A 34 26.41 3.47 -16.60
CA GLY A 34 27.08 4.77 -16.63
C GLY A 34 26.97 5.51 -15.31
N ASP A 35 27.61 6.66 -15.26
CA ASP A 35 27.67 7.55 -14.11
C ASP A 35 27.94 9.01 -14.53
N GLY A 36 27.88 9.93 -13.57
CA GLY A 36 28.38 11.30 -13.74
C GLY A 36 27.84 12.07 -14.95
N GLY A 37 26.68 11.70 -15.49
CA GLY A 37 26.07 12.34 -16.65
C GLY A 37 26.48 11.73 -17.99
N SER A 38 27.05 10.54 -18.00
CA SER A 38 27.29 9.75 -19.22
C SER A 38 26.61 8.38 -19.08
N PHE A 39 25.47 8.20 -19.76
CA PHE A 39 24.63 6.99 -19.68
C PHE A 39 24.60 6.26 -21.01
N THR A 40 24.63 4.94 -20.92
CA THR A 40 24.50 4.06 -22.07
C THR A 40 23.39 3.07 -21.83
N ALA A 41 22.45 2.97 -22.76
CA ALA A 41 21.48 1.91 -22.82
C ALA A 41 21.84 0.91 -23.93
N SER A 42 21.87 -0.37 -23.59
CA SER A 42 22.22 -1.45 -24.52
C SER A 42 21.16 -2.54 -24.51
N LYS A 43 20.82 -3.08 -25.70
CA LYS A 43 20.04 -4.32 -25.86
C LYS A 43 20.92 -5.40 -26.44
N GLY A 44 21.24 -6.41 -25.63
CA GLY A 44 22.31 -7.36 -25.98
C GLY A 44 23.62 -6.61 -26.27
N SER A 45 24.17 -6.80 -27.46
CA SER A 45 25.40 -6.10 -27.92
C SER A 45 25.15 -4.77 -28.61
N SER A 46 23.89 -4.37 -28.83
CA SER A 46 23.53 -3.16 -29.58
C SER A 46 23.34 -1.97 -28.61
N ASN A 47 24.04 -0.88 -28.88
CA ASN A 47 23.82 0.39 -28.19
C ASN A 47 22.53 1.03 -28.72
N VAL A 48 21.54 1.29 -27.85
CA VAL A 48 20.26 1.93 -28.20
C VAL A 48 20.21 3.40 -27.76
N TYR A 49 21.12 3.81 -26.84
CA TYR A 49 21.30 5.19 -26.42
C TYR A 49 22.68 5.41 -25.83
N SER A 50 23.27 6.57 -26.11
CA SER A 50 24.43 7.11 -25.39
C SER A 50 24.27 8.62 -25.27
N GLY A 51 24.41 9.16 -24.07
CA GLY A 51 24.27 10.59 -23.81
C GLY A 51 24.19 10.91 -22.33
N SER A 52 23.90 12.16 -22.04
CA SER A 52 23.84 12.67 -20.65
C SER A 52 22.46 12.65 -20.03
N ASP A 53 21.41 12.34 -20.79
CA ASP A 53 20.02 12.30 -20.29
C ASP A 53 19.69 10.90 -19.75
N TYR A 54 19.69 10.79 -18.41
CA TYR A 54 19.40 9.53 -17.71
C TYR A 54 17.99 9.00 -17.99
N ARG A 55 16.98 9.89 -18.00
CA ARG A 55 15.61 9.52 -18.35
C ARG A 55 15.52 8.97 -19.77
N ALA A 56 16.16 9.62 -20.73
CA ALA A 56 16.16 9.16 -22.12
C ALA A 56 16.87 7.80 -22.28
N ALA A 57 17.94 7.55 -21.52
CA ALA A 57 18.61 6.25 -21.50
C ALA A 57 17.69 5.14 -21.00
N ILE A 58 16.98 5.37 -19.88
CA ILE A 58 16.03 4.40 -19.33
C ILE A 58 14.90 4.13 -20.32
N GLN A 59 14.30 5.19 -20.88
CA GLN A 59 13.19 5.02 -21.83
C GLN A 59 13.63 4.30 -23.11
N ALA A 60 14.81 4.62 -23.64
CA ALA A 60 15.33 3.93 -24.81
C ALA A 60 15.57 2.43 -24.58
N ALA A 61 16.02 2.04 -23.36
CA ALA A 61 16.13 0.64 -22.98
C ALA A 61 14.74 -0.03 -22.94
N LEU A 62 13.75 0.60 -22.29
CA LEU A 62 12.37 0.12 -22.24
C LEU A 62 11.74 0.02 -23.63
N ASP A 63 11.92 1.03 -24.49
CA ASP A 63 11.36 1.05 -25.84
C ASP A 63 12.00 -0.02 -26.76
N SER A 64 13.23 -0.44 -26.45
CA SER A 64 13.97 -1.44 -27.21
C SER A 64 13.49 -2.89 -26.95
N ILE A 65 12.83 -3.14 -25.83
CA ILE A 65 12.40 -4.48 -25.44
C ILE A 65 10.91 -4.75 -25.76
N SER A 66 10.58 -6.02 -25.88
CA SER A 66 9.22 -6.53 -26.12
C SER A 66 8.59 -7.04 -24.82
N SER A 67 7.30 -7.39 -24.87
CA SER A 67 6.61 -8.10 -23.78
C SER A 67 7.36 -9.37 -23.37
N GLY A 68 7.44 -9.64 -22.07
CA GLY A 68 8.18 -10.74 -21.46
C GLY A 68 9.69 -10.47 -21.30
N GLN A 69 10.19 -9.37 -21.83
CA GLN A 69 11.60 -9.00 -21.73
C GLN A 69 11.87 -8.03 -20.57
N ARG A 70 13.13 -8.00 -20.10
CA ARG A 70 13.57 -7.35 -18.88
C ARG A 70 14.64 -6.28 -19.15
N VAL A 71 14.43 -5.09 -18.54
CA VAL A 71 15.46 -4.04 -18.45
C VAL A 71 16.00 -4.00 -17.02
N ALA A 72 17.32 -3.94 -16.87
CA ALA A 72 17.99 -3.64 -15.60
C ALA A 72 18.69 -2.27 -15.68
N VAL A 73 18.27 -1.35 -14.85
CA VAL A 73 18.88 -0.02 -14.71
C VAL A 73 19.89 -0.05 -13.58
N ILE A 74 21.15 -0.25 -13.93
CA ILE A 74 22.27 -0.36 -12.98
C ILE A 74 22.78 1.02 -12.57
N ALA A 75 22.74 1.97 -13.52
CA ALA A 75 23.15 3.35 -13.29
C ALA A 75 22.27 4.04 -12.25
N SER A 76 22.87 4.94 -11.47
CA SER A 76 22.14 5.90 -10.64
C SER A 76 22.16 7.27 -11.30
N GLY A 77 21.07 8.03 -11.15
CA GLY A 77 20.97 9.37 -11.73
C GLY A 77 19.65 10.05 -11.45
N SER A 78 19.51 11.28 -11.93
CA SER A 78 18.25 12.03 -11.80
C SER A 78 17.50 12.08 -13.13
N ILE A 79 16.21 11.81 -13.08
CA ILE A 79 15.29 12.05 -14.19
C ILE A 79 14.66 13.44 -14.12
N GLY A 80 14.92 14.19 -13.03
CA GLY A 80 14.26 15.47 -12.78
C GLY A 80 12.74 15.35 -12.72
N ALA A 81 12.03 16.40 -13.14
CA ALA A 81 10.55 16.43 -13.19
C ALA A 81 10.03 15.78 -14.49
N ASN A 82 10.46 14.56 -14.78
CA ASN A 82 10.04 13.81 -15.96
C ASN A 82 9.41 12.47 -15.56
N THR A 83 8.87 11.77 -16.56
CA THR A 83 8.18 10.49 -16.39
C THR A 83 8.85 9.40 -17.23
N ILE A 84 9.01 8.21 -16.65
CA ILE A 84 9.34 6.95 -17.33
C ILE A 84 8.02 6.20 -17.53
N THR A 85 7.77 5.67 -18.73
CA THR A 85 6.56 4.92 -19.06
C THR A 85 6.91 3.45 -19.31
N ILE A 86 6.15 2.55 -18.70
CA ILE A 86 6.32 1.10 -18.85
C ILE A 86 5.08 0.52 -19.53
N ASP A 87 5.25 -0.09 -20.71
CA ASP A 87 4.18 -0.73 -21.46
C ASP A 87 3.91 -2.17 -20.98
N SER A 88 2.80 -2.73 -21.45
CA SER A 88 2.33 -4.09 -21.09
C SER A 88 3.40 -5.16 -21.26
N GLY A 89 3.46 -6.06 -20.28
CA GLY A 89 4.30 -7.24 -20.26
C GLY A 89 5.80 -7.00 -20.05
N LYS A 90 6.23 -5.75 -19.91
CA LYS A 90 7.65 -5.43 -19.67
C LYS A 90 8.03 -5.61 -18.20
N ILE A 91 9.28 -5.99 -17.97
CA ILE A 91 9.89 -6.14 -16.64
C ILE A 91 10.93 -5.04 -16.46
N PHE A 92 10.78 -4.21 -15.42
CA PHE A 92 11.64 -3.09 -15.13
C PHE A 92 12.31 -3.26 -13.76
N GLU A 93 13.63 -3.32 -13.72
CA GLU A 93 14.43 -3.35 -12.49
C GLU A 93 15.22 -2.04 -12.34
N GLY A 94 14.85 -1.25 -11.34
CA GLY A 94 15.57 -0.03 -10.94
C GLY A 94 16.61 -0.34 -9.87
N CYS A 95 17.74 -0.91 -10.23
CA CYS A 95 18.80 -1.35 -9.32
C CYS A 95 19.64 -0.18 -8.80
N GLY A 96 19.93 0.80 -9.65
CA GLY A 96 20.51 2.07 -9.22
C GLY A 96 19.45 3.00 -8.66
N ALA A 97 19.88 3.98 -7.86
CA ALA A 97 18.97 4.98 -7.32
C ALA A 97 18.47 5.94 -8.42
N ILE A 98 17.16 6.03 -8.57
CA ILE A 98 16.48 6.95 -9.50
C ILE A 98 16.01 8.15 -8.69
N ASP A 99 16.70 9.29 -8.86
CA ASP A 99 16.30 10.55 -8.24
C ASP A 99 15.23 11.24 -9.10
N VAL A 100 14.15 11.71 -8.45
CA VAL A 100 12.97 12.20 -9.14
C VAL A 100 12.55 13.59 -8.63
N GLY A 101 12.05 14.41 -9.54
CA GLY A 101 11.47 15.72 -9.25
C GLY A 101 9.95 15.73 -9.36
N ASN A 102 9.34 16.83 -8.92
CA ASN A 102 7.89 17.02 -8.94
C ASN A 102 7.41 17.38 -10.34
N ARG A 103 6.57 16.54 -10.92
CA ARG A 103 5.79 16.82 -12.12
C ARG A 103 4.30 16.70 -11.77
N ALA A 104 3.66 17.84 -11.61
CA ALA A 104 2.26 17.90 -11.16
C ALA A 104 1.33 17.00 -11.98
N GLY A 105 0.56 16.15 -11.29
CA GLY A 105 -0.40 15.23 -11.88
C GLY A 105 0.21 13.98 -12.54
N HIS A 106 1.53 13.80 -12.47
CA HIS A 106 2.22 12.66 -13.07
C HIS A 106 3.02 11.84 -12.05
N GLY A 107 3.19 10.56 -12.36
CA GLY A 107 4.15 9.69 -11.70
C GLY A 107 5.56 9.88 -12.26
N ALA A 108 6.56 9.70 -11.42
CA ALA A 108 7.92 9.58 -11.90
C ALA A 108 8.09 8.31 -12.76
N ILE A 109 7.38 7.24 -12.40
CA ILE A 109 7.21 6.04 -13.23
C ILE A 109 5.71 5.76 -13.36
N GLU A 110 5.24 5.60 -14.58
CA GLU A 110 3.83 5.32 -14.90
C GLU A 110 3.67 4.03 -15.70
N SER A 111 2.61 3.27 -15.37
CA SER A 111 2.12 2.19 -16.20
C SER A 111 0.60 2.27 -16.22
N LEU A 112 0.04 2.67 -17.36
CA LEU A 112 -1.34 3.11 -17.50
C LEU A 112 -2.04 2.28 -18.57
N ASP A 113 -3.21 1.71 -18.25
CA ASP A 113 -3.97 0.81 -19.13
C ASP A 113 -3.12 -0.38 -19.64
N THR A 114 -2.39 -1.02 -18.74
CA THR A 114 -1.41 -2.07 -19.07
C THR A 114 -1.75 -3.41 -18.44
N THR A 115 -1.15 -4.48 -18.98
CA THR A 115 -1.30 -5.84 -18.45
C THR A 115 0.07 -6.49 -18.28
N GLY A 116 0.29 -7.17 -17.14
CA GLY A 116 1.47 -8.02 -16.91
C GLY A 116 2.78 -7.26 -16.72
N VAL A 117 2.72 -6.01 -16.27
CA VAL A 117 3.93 -5.23 -15.94
C VAL A 117 4.51 -5.72 -14.62
N GLN A 118 5.83 -5.81 -14.56
CA GLN A 118 6.54 -6.18 -13.34
C GLN A 118 7.62 -5.15 -13.02
N ILE A 119 7.71 -4.76 -11.75
CA ILE A 119 8.78 -3.94 -11.18
C ILE A 119 9.34 -4.72 -9.97
N PRO A 120 10.22 -5.73 -10.20
CA PRO A 120 10.73 -6.55 -9.12
C PRO A 120 11.56 -5.79 -8.09
N TYR A 121 12.29 -4.76 -8.55
CA TYR A 121 13.16 -3.92 -7.71
C TYR A 121 13.06 -2.46 -8.13
N LEU A 122 13.04 -1.58 -7.14
CA LEU A 122 13.15 -0.14 -7.38
C LEU A 122 13.76 0.54 -6.16
N THR A 123 14.77 1.37 -6.40
CA THR A 123 15.28 2.35 -5.44
C THR A 123 15.01 3.75 -5.98
N MET A 124 14.19 4.52 -5.26
CA MET A 124 13.79 5.88 -5.65
C MET A 124 14.13 6.89 -4.56
N THR A 125 14.59 8.07 -4.96
CA THR A 125 14.85 9.21 -4.08
C THR A 125 14.23 10.48 -4.65
N GLY A 126 14.16 11.55 -3.87
CA GLY A 126 13.74 12.86 -4.35
C GLY A 126 12.34 13.27 -3.90
N ASN A 127 11.71 14.17 -4.67
CA ASN A 127 10.41 14.76 -4.33
C ASN A 127 9.44 14.65 -5.52
N PRO A 128 8.84 13.48 -5.78
CA PRO A 128 7.89 13.33 -6.89
C PRO A 128 6.56 14.01 -6.57
N TYR A 129 5.70 14.24 -7.58
CA TYR A 129 4.27 14.40 -7.35
C TYR A 129 3.66 13.05 -6.94
N PHE A 130 3.85 12.00 -7.78
CA PHE A 130 3.68 10.59 -7.44
C PHE A 130 4.97 9.83 -7.79
N GLY A 131 5.44 8.95 -6.92
CA GLY A 131 6.57 8.07 -7.20
C GLY A 131 6.21 7.08 -8.31
N LEU A 132 5.27 6.17 -8.02
CA LEU A 132 4.65 5.28 -9.00
C LEU A 132 3.19 5.67 -9.20
N ARG A 133 2.69 5.62 -10.44
CA ARG A 133 1.30 5.93 -10.77
C ARG A 133 0.71 4.88 -11.70
N PHE A 134 -0.49 4.40 -11.33
CA PHE A 134 -1.18 3.33 -12.02
C PHE A 134 -2.67 3.62 -12.18
N TYR A 135 -3.26 3.18 -13.30
CA TYR A 135 -4.68 2.95 -13.51
C TYR A 135 -4.89 1.98 -14.67
N GLY A 136 -6.03 1.28 -14.69
CA GLY A 136 -6.36 0.31 -15.72
C GLY A 136 -5.39 -0.86 -15.81
N THR A 137 -4.60 -1.11 -14.75
CA THR A 137 -3.59 -2.17 -14.75
C THR A 137 -4.21 -3.52 -14.41
N LYS A 138 -3.72 -4.57 -15.08
CA LYS A 138 -4.04 -5.97 -14.79
C LYS A 138 -2.77 -6.75 -14.59
N ASP A 139 -2.77 -7.67 -13.62
CA ASP A 139 -1.63 -8.55 -13.36
C ASP A 139 -0.32 -7.76 -13.10
N LEU A 140 -0.42 -6.63 -12.37
CA LEU A 140 0.73 -5.83 -11.96
C LEU A 140 1.47 -6.49 -10.81
N VAL A 141 2.80 -6.56 -10.91
CA VAL A 141 3.67 -7.08 -9.83
C VAL A 141 4.70 -6.03 -9.45
N LEU A 142 4.70 -5.61 -8.19
CA LEU A 142 5.73 -4.81 -7.55
C LEU A 142 6.45 -5.72 -6.54
N GLY A 143 7.78 -5.81 -6.61
CA GLY A 143 8.55 -6.67 -5.72
C GLY A 143 9.08 -5.92 -4.49
N GLU A 144 10.37 -5.65 -4.46
CA GLU A 144 11.06 -4.90 -3.42
C GLU A 144 11.22 -3.45 -3.87
N ILE A 145 10.38 -2.57 -3.33
CA ILE A 145 10.33 -1.15 -3.69
C ILE A 145 10.77 -0.32 -2.49
N THR A 146 11.85 0.42 -2.64
CA THR A 146 12.37 1.32 -1.61
C THR A 146 12.32 2.77 -2.10
N MET A 147 11.62 3.62 -1.37
CA MET A 147 11.49 5.04 -1.67
C MET A 147 11.93 5.88 -0.46
N ASN A 148 13.00 6.67 -0.64
CA ASN A 148 13.46 7.66 0.32
C ASN A 148 13.13 9.05 -0.23
N LEU A 149 11.96 9.56 0.15
CA LEU A 149 11.38 10.77 -0.41
C LEU A 149 11.59 11.97 0.52
N SER A 150 11.54 13.16 -0.04
CA SER A 150 11.51 14.43 0.70
C SER A 150 10.17 15.17 0.54
N GLY A 151 9.14 14.47 0.10
CA GLY A 151 7.79 14.96 -0.14
C GLY A 151 7.04 14.11 -1.15
N GLY A 152 5.89 14.60 -1.64
CA GLY A 152 5.05 13.90 -2.61
C GLY A 152 4.35 12.67 -2.05
N LEU A 153 3.90 11.78 -2.93
CA LEU A 153 3.22 10.52 -2.63
C LEU A 153 4.02 9.35 -3.20
N GLY A 154 4.13 8.26 -2.47
CA GLY A 154 4.87 7.07 -2.91
C GLY A 154 4.20 6.36 -4.08
N ILE A 155 3.21 5.51 -3.81
CA ILE A 155 2.49 4.72 -4.84
C ILE A 155 1.04 5.17 -4.92
N ARG A 156 0.59 5.55 -6.13
CA ARG A 156 -0.76 6.02 -6.44
C ARG A 156 -1.45 5.10 -7.43
N PHE A 157 -2.63 4.58 -7.07
CA PHE A 157 -3.63 4.09 -8.00
C PHE A 157 -4.74 5.13 -8.14
N GLU A 158 -5.13 5.48 -9.36
CA GLU A 158 -6.03 6.61 -9.60
C GLU A 158 -7.50 6.27 -9.38
N ARG A 159 -8.25 7.26 -8.86
CA ARG A 159 -9.66 7.14 -8.54
C ARG A 159 -10.58 7.17 -9.75
N ASP A 160 -10.36 8.16 -10.62
CA ASP A 160 -11.35 8.55 -11.64
C ASP A 160 -11.01 7.97 -13.03
N TYR A 161 -10.24 6.87 -13.05
CA TYR A 161 -9.80 6.17 -14.25
C TYR A 161 -10.23 4.70 -14.23
N ALA A 162 -9.83 3.94 -15.24
CA ALA A 162 -10.12 2.53 -15.35
C ALA A 162 -9.65 1.75 -14.11
N ALA A 163 -10.47 0.80 -13.67
CA ALA A 163 -10.18 -0.03 -12.50
C ALA A 163 -8.99 -0.97 -12.75
N ASN A 164 -8.38 -1.38 -11.65
CA ASN A 164 -7.25 -2.27 -11.63
C ASN A 164 -7.66 -3.68 -11.17
N SER A 165 -6.92 -4.70 -11.56
CA SER A 165 -7.19 -6.07 -11.10
C SER A 165 -5.93 -6.90 -10.94
N ASN A 166 -5.97 -7.83 -9.97
CA ASN A 166 -4.87 -8.76 -9.68
C ASN A 166 -3.52 -8.05 -9.50
N VAL A 167 -3.47 -7.12 -8.53
CA VAL A 167 -2.26 -6.38 -8.17
C VAL A 167 -1.53 -7.10 -7.04
N LYS A 168 -0.23 -7.32 -7.20
CA LYS A 168 0.65 -7.92 -6.18
C LYS A 168 1.75 -6.97 -5.81
N MET A 169 1.97 -6.78 -4.52
CA MET A 169 3.07 -6.00 -3.95
C MET A 169 3.80 -6.87 -2.93
N GLY A 170 5.10 -7.01 -3.08
CA GLY A 170 5.97 -7.65 -2.09
C GLY A 170 6.24 -6.71 -0.92
N THR A 171 7.48 -6.26 -0.78
CA THR A 171 7.87 -5.32 0.29
C THR A 171 7.97 -3.89 -0.26
N ILE A 172 7.11 -3.03 0.25
CA ILE A 172 7.07 -1.60 -0.10
C ILE A 172 7.57 -0.80 1.11
N THR A 173 8.72 -0.18 0.99
CA THR A 173 9.31 0.68 2.02
C THR A 173 9.30 2.13 1.54
N VAL A 174 8.61 3.00 2.27
CA VAL A 174 8.53 4.43 1.96
C VAL A 174 8.89 5.25 3.19
N THR A 175 9.86 6.14 3.03
CA THR A 175 10.28 7.09 4.06
C THR A 175 10.12 8.51 3.54
N GLY A 176 9.59 9.42 4.37
CA GLY A 176 9.58 10.86 4.12
C GLY A 176 8.59 11.34 3.06
N ALA A 177 7.63 10.52 2.62
CA ALA A 177 6.56 11.00 1.75
C ALA A 177 5.71 12.07 2.46
N GLY A 178 5.42 13.17 1.77
CA GLY A 178 4.62 14.26 2.31
C GLY A 178 3.12 13.95 2.36
N SER A 179 2.65 13.00 1.57
CA SER A 179 1.30 12.46 1.55
C SER A 179 1.31 10.97 1.90
N HIS A 180 0.64 10.09 1.16
CA HIS A 180 0.57 8.65 1.44
C HIS A 180 1.83 7.89 1.00
N ALA A 181 2.21 6.84 1.73
CA ALA A 181 3.20 5.87 1.22
C ALA A 181 2.59 5.02 0.11
N VAL A 182 1.42 4.43 0.35
CA VAL A 182 0.66 3.66 -0.66
C VAL A 182 -0.80 4.07 -0.59
N GLU A 183 -1.35 4.50 -1.72
CA GLU A 183 -2.77 4.83 -1.89
C GLU A 183 -3.36 4.02 -3.03
N THR A 184 -4.36 3.19 -2.72
CA THR A 184 -5.08 2.39 -3.71
C THR A 184 -6.47 2.94 -3.98
N TRP A 185 -6.91 2.84 -5.23
CA TRP A 185 -8.28 3.05 -5.67
C TRP A 185 -8.70 2.01 -6.70
N ASN A 186 -9.94 1.54 -6.59
CA ASN A 186 -10.59 0.70 -7.59
C ASN A 186 -9.75 -0.54 -7.96
N ILE A 187 -9.32 -1.33 -6.96
CA ILE A 187 -8.61 -2.59 -7.19
C ILE A 187 -9.51 -3.76 -6.81
N ASP A 188 -9.69 -4.70 -7.72
CA ASP A 188 -10.27 -6.01 -7.42
C ASP A 188 -9.17 -7.08 -7.46
N GLY A 189 -8.91 -7.72 -6.33
CA GLY A 189 -7.79 -8.65 -6.17
C GLY A 189 -6.47 -7.93 -5.87
N LEU A 190 -6.22 -7.63 -4.60
CA LEU A 190 -4.99 -7.02 -4.12
C LEU A 190 -4.28 -7.98 -3.16
N THR A 191 -2.99 -8.20 -3.36
CA THR A 191 -2.13 -8.89 -2.38
C THR A 191 -0.94 -8.00 -2.06
N ILE A 192 -0.69 -7.76 -0.78
CA ILE A 192 0.47 -7.00 -0.28
C ILE A 192 1.14 -7.84 0.80
N ASP A 193 2.43 -8.13 0.65
CA ASP A 193 3.16 -8.84 1.71
C ASP A 193 3.48 -7.87 2.87
N THR A 194 4.12 -6.74 2.59
CA THR A 194 4.53 -5.79 3.62
C THR A 194 4.53 -4.34 3.10
N VAL A 195 3.99 -3.42 3.90
CA VAL A 195 4.20 -1.96 3.76
C VAL A 195 4.93 -1.46 5.00
N VAL A 196 6.09 -0.85 4.79
CA VAL A 196 6.86 -0.15 5.83
C VAL A 196 6.80 1.35 5.55
N ALA A 197 6.22 2.12 6.45
CA ALA A 197 6.08 3.57 6.33
C ALA A 197 6.78 4.29 7.49
N ARG A 198 7.67 5.22 7.18
CA ARG A 198 8.46 5.98 8.17
C ARG A 198 8.38 7.47 7.86
N ASP A 199 8.00 8.28 8.85
CA ASP A 199 7.88 9.74 8.69
C ASP A 199 7.01 10.16 7.49
N VAL A 200 5.84 9.54 7.35
CA VAL A 200 4.90 9.75 6.24
C VAL A 200 3.80 10.71 6.69
N GLY A 201 3.54 11.75 5.90
CA GLY A 201 2.63 12.84 6.25
C GLY A 201 1.16 12.46 6.35
N GLU A 202 0.72 11.43 5.59
CA GLU A 202 -0.67 10.95 5.61
C GLU A 202 -0.72 9.43 5.89
N CYS A 203 -1.27 8.58 5.01
CA CYS A 203 -1.38 7.16 5.35
C CYS A 203 -0.11 6.35 5.01
N GLY A 204 0.18 5.34 5.84
CA GLY A 204 1.09 4.26 5.46
C GLY A 204 0.47 3.42 4.34
N LEU A 205 -0.68 2.81 4.59
CA LEU A 205 -1.50 2.15 3.56
C LEU A 205 -2.92 2.68 3.61
N LEU A 206 -3.41 3.17 2.48
CA LEU A 206 -4.78 3.62 2.28
C LEU A 206 -5.46 2.76 1.22
N LEU A 207 -6.47 2.00 1.62
CA LEU A 207 -7.32 1.22 0.73
C LEU A 207 -8.64 1.96 0.47
N GLN A 208 -8.99 2.16 -0.81
CA GLN A 208 -10.23 2.83 -1.21
C GLN A 208 -10.88 2.09 -2.36
N THR A 209 -12.18 1.83 -2.25
CA THR A 209 -12.95 1.09 -3.27
C THR A 209 -12.19 -0.16 -3.76
N THR A 210 -11.54 -0.84 -2.82
CA THR A 210 -10.70 -2.02 -3.08
C THR A 210 -11.37 -3.24 -2.47
N THR A 211 -11.44 -4.33 -3.23
CA THR A 211 -12.08 -5.59 -2.84
C THR A 211 -11.13 -6.77 -3.03
N ASN A 212 -11.44 -7.90 -2.39
CA ASN A 212 -10.62 -9.12 -2.46
C ASN A 212 -9.14 -8.85 -2.13
N ALA A 213 -8.91 -8.16 -1.01
CA ALA A 213 -7.59 -7.73 -0.58
C ALA A 213 -7.00 -8.62 0.52
N ASN A 214 -5.72 -8.97 0.40
CA ASN A 214 -4.94 -9.66 1.41
C ASN A 214 -3.68 -8.86 1.69
N VAL A 215 -3.47 -8.46 2.95
CA VAL A 215 -2.34 -7.64 3.41
C VAL A 215 -1.66 -8.35 4.57
N GLY A 216 -0.38 -8.68 4.44
CA GLY A 216 0.39 -9.34 5.51
C GLY A 216 0.72 -8.35 6.64
N LEU A 217 1.54 -7.35 6.37
CA LEU A 217 1.99 -6.39 7.39
C LEU A 217 1.87 -4.95 6.93
N VAL A 218 1.31 -4.10 7.79
CA VAL A 218 1.47 -2.64 7.69
C VAL A 218 2.22 -2.16 8.92
N ASP A 219 3.43 -1.67 8.74
CA ASP A 219 4.33 -1.22 9.81
C ASP A 219 4.64 0.27 9.67
N GLY A 220 4.06 1.08 10.54
CA GLY A 220 4.19 2.52 10.55
C GLY A 220 4.90 3.05 11.80
N ASP A 221 5.82 3.99 11.59
CA ASP A 221 6.43 4.79 12.64
C ASP A 221 6.39 6.27 12.24
N ASN A 222 5.82 7.09 13.13
CA ASN A 222 5.57 8.51 12.89
C ASN A 222 4.78 8.79 11.60
N VAL A 223 3.73 7.99 11.35
CA VAL A 223 2.84 8.13 10.20
C VAL A 223 1.67 9.04 10.57
N ALA A 224 1.31 9.97 9.68
CA ALA A 224 0.17 10.88 9.84
C ALA A 224 0.25 11.83 11.05
N ALA A 225 1.43 12.17 11.52
CA ALA A 225 1.61 13.07 12.66
C ALA A 225 0.95 14.43 12.40
N GLY A 226 0.06 14.86 13.31
CA GLY A 226 -0.65 16.15 13.19
C GLY A 226 -1.73 16.23 12.11
N THR A 227 -2.10 15.08 11.49
CA THR A 227 -3.14 15.02 10.48
C THR A 227 -4.29 14.10 10.91
N GLY A 228 -5.37 14.04 10.09
CA GLY A 228 -6.51 13.15 10.32
C GLY A 228 -6.36 11.74 9.73
N TYR A 229 -5.15 11.35 9.34
CA TYR A 229 -4.87 10.07 8.67
C TYR A 229 -4.34 8.98 9.62
N ALA A 230 -3.88 7.84 9.09
CA ALA A 230 -3.53 6.67 9.88
C ALA A 230 -2.41 5.83 9.25
N THR A 231 -1.77 5.00 10.04
CA THR A 231 -0.86 3.95 9.54
C THR A 231 -1.58 3.02 8.57
N PHE A 232 -2.75 2.50 8.95
CA PHE A 232 -3.64 1.75 8.06
C PHE A 232 -5.03 2.40 7.99
N ARG A 233 -5.50 2.67 6.79
CA ARG A 233 -6.81 3.30 6.58
C ARG A 233 -7.60 2.60 5.49
N MET A 234 -8.90 2.42 5.74
CA MET A 234 -9.92 2.07 4.75
C MET A 234 -10.91 3.22 4.63
N ALA A 235 -11.24 3.61 3.39
CA ALA A 235 -12.17 4.71 3.13
C ALA A 235 -12.93 4.50 1.81
N ASN A 236 -14.00 5.28 1.63
CA ASN A 236 -14.73 5.39 0.36
C ASN A 236 -15.23 4.03 -0.16
N ASN A 237 -16.14 3.42 0.58
CA ASN A 237 -16.75 2.12 0.26
C ASN A 237 -15.72 0.99 0.08
N ASN A 238 -14.56 1.07 0.74
CA ASN A 238 -13.60 -0.02 0.69
C ASN A 238 -14.21 -1.32 1.22
N GLY A 239 -13.99 -2.43 0.52
CA GLY A 239 -14.56 -3.75 0.86
C GLY A 239 -16.03 -3.93 0.50
N GLN A 240 -16.71 -2.91 -0.08
CA GLN A 240 -18.06 -3.07 -0.59
C GLN A 240 -18.07 -3.88 -1.88
N LEU A 241 -18.75 -5.02 -1.85
CA LEU A 241 -18.94 -5.86 -3.04
C LEU A 241 -19.95 -5.23 -4.02
N ALA A 242 -19.96 -5.72 -5.24
CA ALA A 242 -20.91 -5.26 -6.26
C ALA A 242 -22.40 -5.45 -5.88
N SER A 243 -22.70 -6.35 -4.91
CA SER A 243 -24.02 -6.49 -4.30
C SER A 243 -24.42 -5.34 -3.39
N GLY A 244 -23.49 -4.45 -3.03
CA GLY A 244 -23.64 -3.41 -2.03
C GLY A 244 -23.35 -3.89 -0.59
N GLU A 245 -23.04 -5.16 -0.39
CA GLU A 245 -22.78 -5.78 0.92
C GLU A 245 -21.29 -5.68 1.32
N TYR A 246 -21.06 -5.82 2.62
CA TYR A 246 -19.74 -5.87 3.23
C TYR A 246 -19.40 -7.26 3.77
N THR A 247 -19.61 -8.32 2.97
CA THR A 247 -19.11 -9.65 3.30
C THR A 247 -17.59 -9.61 3.41
N PRO A 248 -16.96 -10.32 4.38
CA PRO A 248 -15.51 -10.29 4.56
C PRO A 248 -14.75 -10.65 3.29
N ASN A 249 -13.98 -9.69 2.81
CA ASN A 249 -13.16 -9.82 1.59
C ASN A 249 -11.86 -8.99 1.66
N VAL A 250 -11.64 -8.29 2.78
CA VAL A 250 -10.39 -7.58 3.07
C VAL A 250 -9.76 -8.22 4.30
N PHE A 251 -8.59 -8.79 4.17
CA PHE A 251 -7.88 -9.49 5.23
C PHE A 251 -6.53 -8.82 5.48
N VAL A 252 -6.25 -8.50 6.75
CA VAL A 252 -5.00 -7.87 7.19
C VAL A 252 -4.43 -8.69 8.35
N ASP A 253 -3.27 -9.30 8.15
CA ASP A 253 -2.68 -10.15 9.18
C ASP A 253 -2.20 -9.31 10.37
N LYS A 254 -1.48 -8.21 10.11
CA LYS A 254 -0.97 -7.37 11.20
C LYS A 254 -0.84 -5.89 10.83
N VAL A 255 -1.23 -5.03 11.80
CA VAL A 255 -0.92 -3.60 11.78
C VAL A 255 -0.05 -3.26 12.99
N VAL A 256 1.12 -2.67 12.73
CA VAL A 256 2.02 -2.10 13.75
C VAL A 256 2.05 -0.59 13.56
N SER A 257 1.84 0.17 14.63
CA SER A 257 1.92 1.63 14.57
C SER A 257 2.57 2.19 15.82
N ARG A 258 3.52 3.09 15.64
CA ARG A 258 4.26 3.76 16.70
C ARG A 258 4.18 5.28 16.51
N GLY A 259 3.62 5.97 17.50
CA GLY A 259 3.44 7.42 17.41
C GLY A 259 2.53 7.84 16.24
N GLY A 260 2.80 9.02 15.68
CA GLY A 260 2.07 9.54 14.53
C GLY A 260 0.64 9.96 14.83
N GLY A 261 -0.26 9.82 13.85
CA GLY A 261 -1.68 10.13 13.95
C GLY A 261 -2.51 8.98 14.51
N ARG A 262 -3.26 8.28 13.65
CA ARG A 262 -4.02 7.08 14.04
C ARG A 262 -3.27 5.81 13.68
N GLY A 263 -3.52 4.73 14.44
CA GLY A 263 -3.04 3.39 14.09
C GLY A 263 -3.90 2.77 12.98
N VAL A 264 -5.18 2.52 13.27
CA VAL A 264 -6.17 1.99 12.32
C VAL A 264 -7.32 2.99 12.17
N PHE A 265 -7.72 3.25 10.93
CA PHE A 265 -8.85 4.12 10.64
C PHE A 265 -9.74 3.52 9.53
N CYS A 266 -10.96 3.18 9.88
CA CYS A 266 -12.01 2.85 8.93
C CYS A 266 -13.03 3.99 8.87
N VAL A 267 -13.42 4.43 7.66
CA VAL A 267 -14.29 5.59 7.46
C VAL A 267 -15.05 5.55 6.14
N SER A 268 -16.08 6.39 6.02
CA SER A 268 -16.81 6.65 4.78
C SER A 268 -17.39 5.38 4.15
N GLN A 269 -18.19 4.67 4.93
CA GLN A 269 -18.91 3.47 4.52
C GLN A 269 -17.97 2.36 4.02
N SER A 270 -16.91 2.09 4.75
CA SER A 270 -16.00 0.98 4.45
C SER A 270 -16.30 -0.22 5.34
N GLY A 271 -15.84 -1.42 4.95
CA GLY A 271 -16.10 -2.61 5.76
C GLY A 271 -15.66 -3.92 5.14
N GLY A 272 -16.32 -5.01 5.57
CA GLY A 272 -15.99 -6.35 5.12
C GLY A 272 -14.55 -6.74 5.42
N ALA A 273 -14.01 -6.33 6.57
CA ALA A 273 -12.60 -6.52 6.88
C ALA A 273 -12.36 -7.35 8.15
N VAL A 274 -11.33 -8.18 8.09
CA VAL A 274 -10.79 -8.92 9.23
C VAL A 274 -9.33 -8.49 9.42
N ILE A 275 -9.01 -7.95 10.60
CA ILE A 275 -7.65 -7.61 11.03
C ILE A 275 -7.26 -8.62 12.11
N SER A 276 -6.33 -9.52 11.79
CA SER A 276 -6.00 -10.61 12.72
C SER A 276 -5.25 -10.13 13.96
N SER A 277 -4.40 -9.10 13.82
CA SER A 277 -3.68 -8.56 14.97
C SER A 277 -3.29 -7.09 14.80
N VAL A 278 -3.30 -6.37 15.91
CA VAL A 278 -2.75 -5.01 15.98
C VAL A 278 -1.71 -4.90 17.09
N ASP A 279 -0.73 -4.01 16.89
CA ASP A 279 0.27 -3.65 17.89
C ASP A 279 0.48 -2.13 17.79
N LEU A 280 -0.29 -1.38 18.56
CA LEU A 280 -0.42 0.06 18.45
C LEU A 280 0.07 0.73 19.74
N ALA A 281 0.96 1.70 19.61
CA ALA A 281 1.48 2.44 20.76
C ALA A 281 1.62 3.93 20.46
N ASP A 282 1.20 4.75 21.43
CA ASP A 282 1.40 6.20 21.47
C ASP A 282 0.87 6.95 20.24
N ASN A 283 -0.19 6.44 19.59
CA ASN A 283 -0.83 7.10 18.47
C ASN A 283 -1.51 8.39 18.95
N GLY A 284 -1.17 9.53 18.36
CA GLY A 284 -1.50 10.85 18.90
C GLY A 284 -2.96 11.30 18.74
N ASN A 285 -3.76 10.63 17.89
CA ASN A 285 -5.18 10.99 17.69
C ASN A 285 -6.10 9.88 18.22
N ASN A 286 -6.21 8.77 17.51
CA ASN A 286 -6.88 7.55 17.98
C ASN A 286 -5.96 6.36 17.71
N ALA A 287 -5.86 5.42 18.63
CA ALA A 287 -5.23 4.14 18.31
C ALA A 287 -6.04 3.41 17.23
N ILE A 288 -7.36 3.39 17.39
CA ILE A 288 -8.32 2.85 16.41
C ILE A 288 -9.50 3.80 16.31
N LEU A 289 -9.93 4.12 15.09
CA LEU A 289 -11.20 4.80 14.82
C LEU A 289 -11.99 4.01 13.77
N LEU A 290 -13.20 3.56 14.12
CA LEU A 290 -14.18 3.01 13.18
C LEU A 290 -15.37 3.98 13.11
N GLU A 291 -15.51 4.69 11.98
CA GLU A 291 -16.53 5.71 11.77
C GLU A 291 -17.38 5.38 10.54
N ASN A 292 -18.66 5.03 10.74
CA ASN A 292 -19.55 4.54 9.69
C ASN A 292 -18.96 3.35 8.94
N CYS A 293 -18.60 2.30 9.69
CA CYS A 293 -17.97 1.08 9.18
C CYS A 293 -18.83 -0.15 9.47
N TYR A 294 -18.76 -1.13 8.57
CA TYR A 294 -19.68 -2.26 8.55
C TYR A 294 -18.92 -3.58 8.44
N ASN A 295 -19.30 -4.55 9.28
CA ASN A 295 -18.72 -5.88 9.29
C ASN A 295 -17.19 -5.88 9.40
N ILE A 296 -16.69 -5.33 10.52
CA ILE A 296 -15.27 -5.29 10.87
C ILE A 296 -14.99 -6.23 12.03
N VAL A 297 -13.98 -7.07 11.87
CA VAL A 297 -13.47 -7.93 12.93
C VAL A 297 -12.01 -7.56 13.22
N ILE A 298 -11.69 -7.31 14.49
CA ILE A 298 -10.31 -7.23 15.00
C ILE A 298 -10.14 -8.41 15.96
N GLU A 299 -9.36 -9.42 15.55
CA GLU A 299 -9.29 -10.68 16.27
C GLU A 299 -8.39 -10.64 17.49
N GLY A 300 -7.45 -9.67 17.57
CA GLY A 300 -6.56 -9.55 18.71
C GLY A 300 -5.51 -8.45 18.60
N GLY A 301 -4.66 -8.38 19.61
CA GLY A 301 -3.53 -7.49 19.66
C GLY A 301 -3.53 -6.55 20.84
N THR A 302 -2.63 -5.59 20.83
CA THR A 302 -2.39 -4.65 21.92
C THR A 302 -2.52 -3.21 21.48
N VAL A 303 -3.11 -2.39 22.36
CA VAL A 303 -3.10 -0.93 22.30
C VAL A 303 -2.51 -0.43 23.60
N SER A 304 -1.51 0.47 23.53
CA SER A 304 -0.84 1.01 24.70
C SER A 304 -0.64 2.51 24.57
N GLY A 305 -1.17 3.27 25.51
CA GLY A 305 -1.05 4.73 25.55
C GLY A 305 -1.68 5.43 24.34
N GLY A 306 -1.44 6.74 24.24
CA GLY A 306 -1.88 7.56 23.14
C GLY A 306 -3.38 7.82 23.08
N GLY A 307 -3.94 7.92 21.88
CA GLY A 307 -5.36 8.21 21.64
C GLY A 307 -6.25 6.97 21.75
N GLU A 308 -7.52 7.20 22.01
CA GLU A 308 -8.54 6.19 22.33
C GLU A 308 -8.78 5.15 21.22
N VAL A 309 -9.37 4.01 21.60
CA VAL A 309 -10.07 3.09 20.70
C VAL A 309 -11.52 3.58 20.60
N ARG A 310 -11.94 4.00 19.41
CA ARG A 310 -13.23 4.67 19.25
C ARG A 310 -14.09 4.07 18.15
N ILE A 311 -15.36 3.84 18.48
CA ILE A 311 -16.44 3.68 17.50
C ILE A 311 -17.22 4.99 17.42
N SER A 312 -17.46 5.44 16.20
CA SER A 312 -18.12 6.71 15.91
C SER A 312 -19.05 6.59 14.69
N SER A 313 -19.83 7.61 14.47
CA SER A 313 -20.61 7.78 13.24
C SER A 313 -20.91 9.25 12.98
N ARG A 314 -20.86 9.64 11.73
CA ARG A 314 -21.36 10.92 11.25
C ARG A 314 -22.83 10.75 10.84
N ASP A 315 -23.62 11.80 11.01
CA ASP A 315 -25.07 11.78 10.80
C ASP A 315 -25.48 11.54 9.33
N GLU A 316 -24.58 11.80 8.39
CA GLU A 316 -24.84 11.63 6.95
C GLU A 316 -24.86 10.18 6.48
N PHE A 317 -24.41 9.24 7.31
CA PHE A 317 -24.38 7.81 7.02
C PHE A 317 -25.05 7.00 8.13
N PRO A 318 -25.49 5.77 7.84
CA PRO A 318 -25.94 4.86 8.89
C PRO A 318 -24.83 4.66 9.95
N VAL A 319 -25.25 4.43 11.19
CA VAL A 319 -24.31 4.11 12.27
C VAL A 319 -23.50 2.85 11.94
N SER A 320 -22.31 2.76 12.51
CA SER A 320 -21.47 1.56 12.37
C SER A 320 -22.23 0.30 12.82
N SER A 321 -22.00 -0.84 12.16
CA SER A 321 -22.70 -2.09 12.50
C SER A 321 -21.85 -3.34 12.27
N ASP A 322 -22.23 -4.42 12.97
CA ASP A 322 -21.63 -5.75 12.83
C ASP A 322 -20.13 -5.73 13.12
N LEU A 323 -19.78 -5.20 14.29
CA LEU A 323 -18.39 -5.04 14.73
C LEU A 323 -18.05 -6.05 15.83
N SER A 324 -16.89 -6.71 15.71
CA SER A 324 -16.34 -7.58 16.75
C SER A 324 -14.89 -7.24 17.02
N ILE A 325 -14.58 -6.82 18.26
CA ILE A 325 -13.26 -6.31 18.61
C ILE A 325 -12.72 -7.01 19.86
N THR A 326 -11.64 -7.74 19.68
CA THR A 326 -10.89 -8.39 20.75
C THR A 326 -9.53 -7.72 20.91
N LEU A 327 -9.23 -7.12 22.07
CA LEU A 327 -7.98 -6.40 22.31
C LEU A 327 -7.52 -6.50 23.76
N THR A 328 -6.21 -6.34 23.96
CA THR A 328 -5.64 -5.94 25.25
C THR A 328 -5.34 -4.45 25.17
N VAL A 329 -5.99 -3.65 25.99
CA VAL A 329 -5.89 -2.18 25.97
C VAL A 329 -5.37 -1.69 27.30
N ASN A 330 -4.23 -1.01 27.30
CA ASN A 330 -3.55 -0.50 28.49
C ASN A 330 -3.32 1.01 28.40
N ASP A 331 -3.49 1.68 29.54
CA ASP A 331 -3.31 3.15 29.67
C ASP A 331 -4.06 3.92 28.58
N ASN A 332 -5.34 3.54 28.34
CA ASN A 332 -6.14 4.06 27.26
C ASN A 332 -7.64 3.98 27.56
N THR A 333 -8.47 4.54 26.70
CA THR A 333 -9.94 4.51 26.78
C THR A 333 -10.53 3.79 25.57
N VAL A 334 -11.57 2.99 25.83
CA VAL A 334 -12.45 2.44 24.79
C VAL A 334 -13.75 3.22 24.84
N HIS A 335 -14.10 3.89 23.74
CA HIS A 335 -15.25 4.79 23.66
C HIS A 335 -16.16 4.44 22.48
N GLU A 336 -17.47 4.35 22.76
CA GLU A 336 -18.49 4.09 21.75
C GLU A 336 -19.59 5.17 21.81
N SER A 337 -19.64 6.03 20.80
CA SER A 337 -20.66 7.08 20.69
C SER A 337 -20.77 7.60 19.26
N PRO A 338 -21.95 7.52 18.58
CA PRO A 338 -23.14 6.78 19.02
C PRO A 338 -22.94 5.26 19.06
N CYS A 339 -23.88 4.57 19.72
CA CYS A 339 -23.84 3.10 19.79
C CYS A 339 -23.90 2.48 18.40
N ALA A 340 -23.00 1.56 18.13
CA ALA A 340 -23.05 0.72 16.93
C ALA A 340 -24.18 -0.31 17.03
N THR A 341 -24.65 -0.78 15.90
CA THR A 341 -25.61 -1.87 15.86
C THR A 341 -24.86 -3.21 15.79
N ASN A 342 -25.23 -4.18 16.64
CA ASN A 342 -24.58 -5.51 16.68
C ASN A 342 -23.07 -5.40 16.94
N MET A 343 -22.71 -4.83 18.10
CA MET A 343 -21.32 -4.66 18.56
C MET A 343 -20.95 -5.75 19.57
N ASP A 344 -19.78 -6.36 19.39
CA ASP A 344 -19.21 -7.34 20.33
C ASP A 344 -17.82 -6.89 20.79
N TRP A 345 -17.68 -6.61 22.09
CA TRP A 345 -16.45 -6.20 22.73
C TRP A 345 -15.85 -7.30 23.59
N SER A 346 -14.59 -7.62 23.37
CA SER A 346 -13.79 -8.52 24.23
C SER A 346 -12.48 -7.79 24.59
N ILE A 347 -12.56 -6.93 25.61
CA ILE A 347 -11.44 -6.09 26.04
C ILE A 347 -10.83 -6.64 27.33
N SER A 348 -9.49 -6.71 27.35
CA SER A 348 -8.66 -7.00 28.54
C SER A 348 -7.66 -5.86 28.76
N GLY A 349 -6.95 -5.88 29.89
CA GLY A 349 -6.03 -4.81 30.28
C GLY A 349 -6.66 -3.89 31.32
N ASP A 350 -6.17 -2.64 31.38
CA ASP A 350 -6.59 -1.64 32.36
C ASP A 350 -7.37 -0.46 31.76
N ALA A 351 -7.94 -0.66 30.56
CA ALA A 351 -8.68 0.38 29.86
C ALA A 351 -9.88 0.92 30.66
N SER A 352 -10.10 2.22 30.53
CA SER A 352 -11.36 2.85 30.89
C SER A 352 -12.40 2.56 29.81
N MET A 353 -13.58 2.03 30.23
CA MET A 353 -14.64 1.63 29.30
C MET A 353 -15.79 2.65 29.35
N ASP A 354 -16.09 3.26 28.19
CA ASP A 354 -17.24 4.17 27.96
C ASP A 354 -17.99 3.67 26.71
N ILE A 355 -18.71 2.59 26.88
CA ILE A 355 -19.37 1.83 25.81
C ILE A 355 -20.86 1.65 26.09
N CYS A 356 -21.59 1.31 25.07
CA CYS A 356 -23.02 1.01 25.17
C CYS A 356 -23.29 -0.40 25.73
#